data_415636fa1eb4a6b5e02af5d7084f3c02
#
_entry.id   415636fa1eb4a6b5e02af5d7084f3c02
#
_cell.length_a   1.000
_cell.length_b   1.000
_cell.length_c   1.000
_cell.angle_alpha   90.00
_cell.angle_beta   90.00
_cell.angle_gamma   90.00
#
_symmetry.space_group_name_H-M   'P 1'
#
loop_
_entity.id
_entity.type
_entity.pdbx_description
1 polymer ?
#
loop_
_entity_poly.entity_id
_entity_poly.type
_entity_poly.pdbx_seq_one_letter_code
_entity_poly.pdbx_strand_id
1 'polypeptide(L)'
;MKVNYKVINAKDFLRAKPTGEIDIEYAKEVLTQIALISTPPADHEILLDIREAYGNLNYADIYTLIAVLGQHREAFSNKIAILARDDVQFDRANFLKLSANYRGFEVGAFTSFEETINWLQSTGGLEDLFE
;
A
#
# COMPACT_ATOMS: atom_id res chain seq x y z
N MET A 1 -14.86 3.00 -12.51
CA MET A 1 -13.75 3.04 -11.54
C MET A 1 -12.45 3.31 -12.28
N LYS A 2 -11.64 4.19 -11.73
CA LYS A 2 -10.35 4.50 -12.31
C LYS A 2 -9.24 4.30 -11.32
N VAL A 3 -8.15 3.71 -11.78
CA VAL A 3 -6.93 3.63 -10.98
C VAL A 3 -5.82 4.26 -11.82
N ASN A 4 -5.09 5.15 -11.19
CA ASN A 4 -3.96 5.79 -11.84
C ASN A 4 -2.69 5.16 -11.27
N TYR A 5 -1.97 4.43 -12.12
CA TYR A 5 -0.69 3.82 -11.75
C TYR A 5 0.43 4.63 -12.37
N LYS A 6 1.42 4.93 -11.55
CA LYS A 6 2.54 5.74 -12.02
C LYS A 6 3.81 5.36 -11.26
N VAL A 7 4.88 5.13 -12.00
CA VAL A 7 6.20 4.98 -11.41
C VAL A 7 6.83 6.35 -11.31
N ILE A 8 7.26 6.73 -10.11
CA ILE A 8 7.87 8.02 -9.86
C ILE A 8 9.38 7.81 -9.82
N ASN A 9 10.05 8.27 -10.86
CA ASN A 9 11.46 7.95 -11.08
C ASN A 9 12.40 8.46 -9.99
N ALA A 10 12.07 9.57 -9.36
CA ALA A 10 12.96 10.18 -8.39
C ALA A 10 13.33 9.25 -7.23
N LYS A 11 12.42 8.36 -6.83
CA LYS A 11 12.62 7.43 -5.72
C LYS A 11 12.13 6.02 -6.04
N ASP A 12 11.84 5.78 -7.29
CA ASP A 12 11.38 4.46 -7.75
C ASP A 12 10.13 3.98 -7.00
N PHE A 13 9.19 4.87 -6.82
CA PHE A 13 7.88 4.50 -6.28
C PHE A 13 6.95 4.07 -7.39
N LEU A 14 6.16 3.06 -7.12
CA LEU A 14 4.94 2.80 -7.89
C LEU A 14 3.78 3.44 -7.12
N ARG A 15 3.14 4.42 -7.72
CA ARG A 15 1.98 5.07 -7.10
C ARG A 15 0.70 4.53 -7.72
N ALA A 16 -0.18 4.02 -6.87
CA ALA A 16 -1.52 3.60 -7.28
C ALA A 16 -2.54 4.49 -6.56
N LYS A 17 -3.46 5.05 -7.32
CA LYS A 17 -4.46 5.98 -6.77
C LYS A 17 -5.85 5.59 -7.27
N PRO A 18 -6.51 4.63 -6.61
CA PRO A 18 -7.86 4.26 -6.97
C PRO A 18 -8.84 5.39 -6.64
N THR A 19 -9.90 5.51 -7.44
CA THR A 19 -10.93 6.52 -7.25
C THR A 19 -12.30 5.87 -7.31
N GLY A 20 -13.28 6.51 -6.68
CA GLY A 20 -14.67 6.06 -6.71
C GLY A 20 -14.95 5.00 -5.66
N GLU A 21 -16.06 4.31 -5.84
CA GLU A 21 -16.47 3.29 -4.88
C GLU A 21 -15.60 2.05 -4.97
N ILE A 22 -15.06 1.64 -3.84
CA ILE A 22 -14.18 0.48 -3.78
C ILE A 22 -14.85 -0.62 -2.95
N ASP A 23 -15.04 -1.79 -3.57
CA ASP A 23 -15.47 -2.99 -2.89
C ASP A 23 -14.32 -3.98 -2.85
N ILE A 24 -14.55 -5.16 -2.29
CA ILE A 24 -13.49 -6.16 -2.15
C ILE A 24 -12.93 -6.61 -3.51
N GLU A 25 -13.79 -6.75 -4.50
CA GLU A 25 -13.33 -7.19 -5.83
C GLU A 25 -12.46 -6.13 -6.48
N TYR A 26 -12.82 -4.85 -6.35
CA TYR A 26 -12.03 -3.76 -6.87
C TYR A 26 -10.68 -3.69 -6.13
N ALA A 27 -10.70 -3.80 -4.81
CA ALA A 27 -9.47 -3.76 -4.02
C ALA A 27 -8.52 -4.90 -4.38
N LYS A 28 -9.06 -6.11 -4.56
CA LYS A 28 -8.25 -7.26 -5.00
C LYS A 28 -7.62 -6.99 -6.36
N GLU A 29 -8.39 -6.41 -7.27
CA GLU A 29 -7.87 -6.10 -8.61
C GLU A 29 -6.78 -5.05 -8.56
N VAL A 30 -6.92 -4.02 -7.73
CA VAL A 30 -5.88 -3.01 -7.56
C VAL A 30 -4.57 -3.66 -7.12
N LEU A 31 -4.62 -4.51 -6.12
CA LEU A 31 -3.42 -5.21 -5.65
C LEU A 31 -2.84 -6.12 -6.72
N THR A 32 -3.68 -6.82 -7.46
CA THR A 32 -3.22 -7.71 -8.53
C THR A 32 -2.52 -6.92 -9.63
N GLN A 33 -3.08 -5.77 -10.01
CA GLN A 33 -2.46 -4.91 -11.03
C GLN A 33 -1.13 -4.35 -10.54
N ILE A 34 -1.05 -3.95 -9.29
CA ILE A 34 0.21 -3.50 -8.69
C ILE A 34 1.24 -4.62 -8.79
N ALA A 35 0.85 -5.84 -8.47
CA ALA A 35 1.76 -6.99 -8.53
C ALA A 35 2.27 -7.23 -9.94
N LEU A 36 1.40 -7.09 -10.95
CA LEU A 36 1.80 -7.28 -12.35
C LEU A 36 2.76 -6.18 -12.81
N ILE A 37 2.55 -4.94 -12.38
CA ILE A 37 3.43 -3.83 -12.74
C ILE A 37 4.77 -3.97 -12.03
N SER A 38 4.76 -4.51 -10.82
CA SER A 38 5.96 -4.66 -10.00
C SER A 38 6.67 -6.00 -10.23
N THR A 39 6.45 -6.63 -11.39
CA THR A 39 7.08 -7.93 -11.67
C THR A 39 8.59 -7.87 -11.57
N PRO A 40 9.20 -9.01 -11.29
CA PRO A 40 10.63 -9.07 -10.95
C PRO A 40 11.54 -8.41 -11.97
N PRO A 41 12.62 -7.76 -11.49
CA PRO A 41 12.86 -7.58 -10.06
C PRO A 41 11.92 -6.53 -9.47
N ALA A 42 11.38 -6.81 -8.29
CA ALA A 42 10.45 -5.89 -7.61
C ALA A 42 11.27 -4.77 -6.96
N ASP A 43 11.65 -3.79 -7.74
CA ASP A 43 12.55 -2.73 -7.28
C ASP A 43 11.82 -1.51 -6.75
N HIS A 44 10.49 -1.51 -6.82
CA HIS A 44 9.72 -0.32 -6.49
C HIS A 44 9.07 -0.45 -5.13
N GLU A 45 9.20 0.60 -4.34
CA GLU A 45 8.33 0.77 -3.19
C GLU A 45 6.96 1.19 -3.69
N ILE A 46 5.93 0.94 -2.92
CA ILE A 46 4.55 1.14 -3.35
C ILE A 46 3.89 2.20 -2.49
N LEU A 47 3.30 3.20 -3.12
CA LEU A 47 2.46 4.19 -2.47
C LEU A 47 1.02 3.98 -2.96
N LEU A 48 0.16 3.54 -2.06
CA LEU A 48 -1.24 3.33 -2.36
C LEU A 48 -2.04 4.48 -1.75
N ASP A 49 -2.46 5.41 -2.59
CA ASP A 49 -3.21 6.59 -2.16
C ASP A 49 -4.71 6.31 -2.33
N ILE A 50 -5.40 6.07 -1.23
CA ILE A 50 -6.81 5.71 -1.24
C ILE A 50 -7.72 6.86 -0.85
N ARG A 51 -7.19 8.08 -0.75
CA ARG A 51 -7.97 9.22 -0.25
C ARG A 51 -9.17 9.58 -1.12
N GLU A 52 -9.12 9.27 -2.41
CA GLU A 52 -10.21 9.57 -3.33
C GLU A 52 -11.12 8.37 -3.58
N ALA A 53 -10.86 7.26 -2.93
CA ALA A 53 -11.74 6.10 -2.95
C ALA A 53 -12.67 6.14 -1.75
N TYR A 54 -13.83 5.50 -1.87
CA TYR A 54 -14.77 5.38 -0.75
C TYR A 54 -15.44 4.01 -0.80
N GLY A 55 -16.01 3.60 0.31
CA GLY A 55 -16.67 2.31 0.43
C GLY A 55 -16.37 1.67 1.76
N ASN A 56 -17.01 0.55 2.02
CA ASN A 56 -16.92 -0.14 3.31
C ASN A 56 -16.30 -1.51 3.15
N LEU A 57 -14.98 -1.57 3.29
CA LEU A 57 -14.31 -2.85 3.46
C LEU A 57 -14.40 -3.21 4.93
N ASN A 58 -14.86 -4.42 5.24
CA ASN A 58 -14.90 -4.89 6.62
C ASN A 58 -13.60 -5.62 6.95
N TYR A 59 -13.48 -6.09 8.19
CA TYR A 59 -12.25 -6.76 8.62
C TYR A 59 -12.00 -8.07 7.87
N ALA A 60 -13.07 -8.79 7.53
CA ALA A 60 -12.92 -10.01 6.72
C ALA A 60 -12.36 -9.69 5.34
N ASP A 61 -12.79 -8.57 4.76
CA ASP A 61 -12.25 -8.10 3.48
C ASP A 61 -10.75 -7.80 3.61
N ILE A 62 -10.34 -7.19 4.72
CA ILE A 62 -8.92 -6.88 4.94
C ILE A 62 -8.11 -8.18 4.99
N TYR A 63 -8.59 -9.22 5.66
CA TYR A 63 -7.90 -10.50 5.67
C TYR A 63 -7.79 -11.10 4.27
N THR A 64 -8.82 -10.91 3.44
CA THR A 64 -8.77 -11.35 2.05
C THR A 64 -7.66 -10.62 1.28
N LEU A 65 -7.53 -9.31 1.51
CA LEU A 65 -6.45 -8.53 0.87
C LEU A 65 -5.07 -8.99 1.31
N ILE A 66 -4.91 -9.34 2.57
CA ILE A 66 -3.64 -9.87 3.06
C ILE A 66 -3.31 -11.19 2.38
N ALA A 67 -4.32 -12.03 2.12
CA ALA A 67 -4.10 -13.27 1.37
C ALA A 67 -3.63 -12.97 -0.06
N VAL A 68 -4.16 -11.92 -0.68
CA VAL A 68 -3.70 -11.49 -2.01
C VAL A 68 -2.23 -11.05 -1.96
N LEU A 69 -1.84 -10.31 -0.92
CA LEU A 69 -0.42 -9.94 -0.74
C LEU A 69 0.44 -11.20 -0.66
N GLY A 70 -0.04 -12.21 0.05
CA GLY A 70 0.68 -13.47 0.18
C GLY A 70 0.82 -14.24 -1.11
N GLN A 71 -0.17 -14.12 -2.01
CA GLN A 71 -0.11 -14.75 -3.32
C GLN A 71 0.93 -14.11 -4.23
N HIS A 72 1.29 -12.86 -3.96
CA HIS A 72 2.25 -12.09 -4.77
C HIS A 72 3.39 -11.58 -3.90
N ARG A 73 3.93 -12.45 -3.06
CA ARG A 73 4.89 -12.06 -2.04
C ARG A 73 6.12 -11.38 -2.61
N GLU A 74 6.60 -11.80 -3.76
CA GLU A 74 7.76 -11.16 -4.39
C GLU A 74 7.47 -9.72 -4.79
N ALA A 75 6.31 -9.47 -5.36
CA ALA A 75 5.94 -8.13 -5.79
C ALA A 75 5.76 -7.18 -4.61
N PHE A 76 5.39 -7.72 -3.45
CA PHE A 76 5.14 -6.93 -2.24
C PHE A 76 6.25 -7.07 -1.21
N SER A 77 7.47 -7.34 -1.66
CA SER A 77 8.62 -7.50 -0.77
C SER A 77 9.20 -6.17 -0.29
N ASN A 78 8.89 -5.08 -0.97
CA ASN A 78 9.34 -3.75 -0.59
C ASN A 78 8.28 -3.05 0.27
N LYS A 79 8.60 -1.83 0.71
CA LYS A 79 7.66 -1.07 1.54
C LYS A 79 6.37 -0.77 0.79
N ILE A 80 5.27 -0.87 1.48
CA ILE A 80 3.94 -0.51 1.00
C ILE A 80 3.39 0.56 1.93
N ALA A 81 3.22 1.77 1.43
CA ALA A 81 2.63 2.85 2.21
C ALA A 81 1.18 3.05 1.77
N ILE A 82 0.27 3.10 2.73
CA ILE A 82 -1.13 3.40 2.47
C ILE A 82 -1.41 4.80 2.99
N LEU A 83 -1.78 5.69 2.07
CA LEU A 83 -2.14 7.06 2.41
C LEU A 83 -3.66 7.15 2.41
N ALA A 84 -4.24 7.43 3.56
CA ALA A 84 -5.67 7.38 3.81
C ALA A 84 -6.18 8.71 4.37
N ARG A 85 -7.50 8.92 4.29
CA ARG A 85 -8.13 10.03 4.99
C ARG A 85 -8.11 9.76 6.50
N ASP A 86 -8.09 10.82 7.28
CA ASP A 86 -8.10 10.71 8.75
C ASP A 86 -9.54 10.50 9.24
N ASP A 87 -10.07 9.32 8.91
CA ASP A 87 -11.42 8.89 9.31
C ASP A 87 -11.41 7.36 9.41
N VAL A 88 -12.57 6.73 9.21
CA VAL A 88 -12.67 5.27 9.27
C VAL A 88 -11.75 4.60 8.26
N GLN A 89 -11.42 5.27 7.18
CA GLN A 89 -10.51 4.74 6.17
C GLN A 89 -9.12 4.49 6.77
N PHE A 90 -8.64 5.41 7.59
CA PHE A 90 -7.35 5.21 8.27
C PHE A 90 -7.42 4.01 9.22
N ASP A 91 -8.52 3.84 9.93
CA ASP A 91 -8.66 2.70 10.84
C ASP A 91 -8.52 1.37 10.10
N ARG A 92 -9.11 1.28 8.92
CA ARG A 92 -9.00 0.08 8.09
C ARG A 92 -7.58 -0.10 7.55
N ALA A 93 -6.95 0.98 7.11
CA ALA A 93 -5.56 0.95 6.63
C ALA A 93 -4.62 0.52 7.74
N ASN A 94 -4.83 1.03 8.95
CA ASN A 94 -4.00 0.68 10.09
C ASN A 94 -4.18 -0.80 10.48
N PHE A 95 -5.39 -1.32 10.39
CA PHE A 95 -5.63 -2.73 10.66
C PHE A 95 -4.91 -3.61 9.63
N LEU A 96 -4.96 -3.21 8.36
CA LEU A 96 -4.22 -3.93 7.32
C LEU A 96 -2.72 -3.88 7.60
N LYS A 97 -2.22 -2.71 7.97
CA LYS A 97 -0.81 -2.55 8.32
C LYS A 97 -0.38 -3.53 9.40
N LEU A 98 -1.10 -3.55 10.51
CA LEU A 98 -0.74 -4.40 11.65
C LEU A 98 -0.79 -5.88 11.26
N SER A 99 -1.83 -6.28 10.56
CA SER A 99 -2.01 -7.67 10.17
C SER A 99 -0.98 -8.12 9.14
N ALA A 100 -0.66 -7.25 8.17
CA ALA A 100 0.33 -7.56 7.14
C ALA A 100 1.74 -7.60 7.72
N ASN A 101 2.06 -6.67 8.62
CA ASN A 101 3.38 -6.67 9.27
C ASN A 101 3.60 -7.94 10.07
N TYR A 102 2.55 -8.43 10.72
CA TYR A 102 2.62 -9.69 11.45
C TYR A 102 2.98 -10.86 10.53
N ARG A 103 2.64 -10.76 9.26
CA ARG A 103 2.92 -11.81 8.27
C ARG A 103 4.18 -11.56 7.46
N GLY A 104 4.98 -10.59 7.85
CA GLY A 104 6.29 -10.36 7.25
C GLY A 104 6.33 -9.33 6.13
N PHE A 105 5.22 -8.65 5.86
CA PHE A 105 5.23 -7.53 4.92
C PHE A 105 5.62 -6.26 5.65
N GLU A 106 6.15 -5.29 4.92
CA GLU A 106 6.50 -4.00 5.49
C GLU A 106 5.50 -2.96 5.03
N VAL A 107 4.46 -2.73 5.83
CA VAL A 107 3.35 -1.85 5.49
C VAL A 107 3.28 -0.70 6.47
N GLY A 108 3.08 0.51 5.97
CA GLY A 108 2.83 1.69 6.77
C GLY A 108 1.49 2.30 6.41
N ALA A 109 0.83 2.95 7.36
CA ALA A 109 -0.44 3.64 7.13
C ALA A 109 -0.29 5.08 7.62
N PHE A 110 -0.74 6.03 6.80
CA PHE A 110 -0.51 7.45 7.04
C PHE A 110 -1.72 8.27 6.62
N THR A 111 -1.84 9.45 7.20
CA THR A 111 -2.84 10.44 6.80
C THR A 111 -2.20 11.69 6.17
N SER A 112 -0.87 11.76 6.19
CA SER A 112 -0.11 12.89 5.64
C SER A 112 0.75 12.41 4.47
N PHE A 113 0.65 13.10 3.34
CA PHE A 113 1.48 12.80 2.18
C PHE A 113 2.97 12.92 2.53
N GLU A 114 3.32 13.97 3.25
CA GLU A 114 4.71 14.21 3.62
C GLU A 114 5.28 13.09 4.48
N GLU A 115 4.52 12.66 5.49
CA GLU A 115 4.96 11.55 6.34
C GLU A 115 5.08 10.25 5.53
N THR A 116 4.17 10.06 4.58
CA THR A 116 4.21 8.88 3.71
C THR A 116 5.51 8.85 2.91
N ILE A 117 5.84 9.97 2.28
CA ILE A 117 7.05 10.07 1.46
C ILE A 117 8.30 9.89 2.33
N ASN A 118 8.33 10.52 3.50
CA ASN A 118 9.46 10.38 4.40
C ASN A 118 9.69 8.93 4.81
N TRP A 119 8.62 8.20 5.09
CA TRP A 119 8.74 6.81 5.46
C TRP A 119 9.23 5.94 4.29
N LEU A 120 8.69 6.18 3.10
CA LEU A 120 9.12 5.43 1.90
C LEU A 120 10.58 5.68 1.58
N GLN A 121 11.07 6.88 1.82
CA GLN A 121 12.46 7.23 1.56
C GLN A 121 13.42 6.79 2.65
N SER A 122 12.91 6.43 3.81
CA SER A 122 13.77 6.02 4.91
C SER A 122 14.45 4.70 4.54
N THR A 123 15.69 4.56 4.94
CA THR A 123 16.43 3.33 4.68
C THR A 123 16.12 2.24 5.69
N GLY A 124 15.50 2.62 6.80
CA GLY A 124 15.15 1.70 7.87
C GLY A 124 16.39 1.16 8.59
N GLY A 125 16.15 0.49 9.70
CA GLY A 125 17.21 -0.18 10.41
C GLY A 125 18.31 0.74 10.86
N LEU A 126 19.54 0.28 10.66
CA LEU A 126 20.72 0.96 11.21
C LEU A 126 20.99 2.33 10.61
N GLU A 127 20.68 2.53 9.36
CA GLU A 127 20.98 3.81 8.73
C GLU A 127 20.16 4.94 9.35
N ASP A 128 18.94 4.69 9.73
CA ASP A 128 18.11 5.69 10.37
C ASP A 128 18.66 6.12 11.73
N LEU A 129 19.40 5.26 12.39
CA LEU A 129 19.97 5.56 13.69
C LEU A 129 21.13 6.52 13.61
N PHE A 130 21.75 6.67 12.45
CA PHE A 130 22.95 7.48 12.27
C PHE A 130 22.71 8.80 11.54
N GLU A 131 21.47 9.11 11.26
CA GLU A 131 21.12 10.36 10.60
C GLU A 131 20.67 11.46 11.59
#